data_2f1a235f8d538da30e0a203631008a2e
#
_entry.id   2f1a235f8d538da30e0a203631008a2e
#
_cell.length_a   1.000
_cell.length_b   1.000
_cell.length_c   1.000
_cell.angle_alpha   90.00
_cell.angle_beta   90.00
_cell.angle_gamma   90.00
#
_symmetry.space_group_name_H-M   'P 1'
#
loop_
_entity.id
_entity.type
_entity.pdbx_description
1 polymer ?
#
loop_
_entity_poly.entity_id
_entity_poly.type
_entity_poly.pdbx_seq_one_letter_code
_entity_poly.pdbx_strand_id
1 'polypeptide(L)'
;MNQKELNEIRRRFKLDKNSISKIFGCYVNSNKEIISWIDASMGLMQQEEQEMYLGLLKKALSGALGKNLVDITFSTAQVADSDEHRLLQTMRQTELKDPASRENFCRRLIDALNMGETNYLILLAADTYDVPHKSRDDEFQADAGDTVYRYFVCAVCPVKAPTLELRYDHDLNEFHPGSTGHIALAPELGFLYPAFDRRAANIYDLLFYAKNPAELHQEVIDALFRVEPPMSAAEQKNVFDTALTEALDEACSYDVVQSVHEQIRAKIEDHKESHDPEPLELTVSDVGCILANSGVDTEKVEAFKANCEKQYGENAALNPVNIIESRKFQVTTPEVKISIAPENSYLIETRIIDGRKYLLIPADDGVEVNGIGVNIAADQPQE
;
A
#
# COMPACT_ATOMS: atom_id res chain seq x y z
N MET A 1 6.21 -9.40 -8.10
CA MET A 1 6.08 -10.23 -6.87
C MET A 1 4.61 -10.47 -6.58
N ASN A 2 4.17 -11.72 -6.29
CA ASN A 2 2.76 -12.02 -6.03
C ASN A 2 2.45 -12.17 -4.52
N GLN A 3 1.16 -12.32 -4.17
CA GLN A 3 0.70 -12.32 -2.78
C GLN A 3 1.21 -13.53 -1.96
N LYS A 4 1.39 -14.70 -2.60
CA LYS A 4 1.94 -15.91 -1.92
C LYS A 4 3.41 -15.70 -1.59
N GLU A 5 4.18 -15.17 -2.52
CA GLU A 5 5.60 -14.83 -2.36
C GLU A 5 5.81 -13.76 -1.30
N LEU A 6 5.02 -12.69 -1.32
CA LEU A 6 5.04 -11.66 -0.29
C LEU A 6 4.77 -12.25 1.11
N ASN A 7 3.75 -13.11 1.22
CA ASN A 7 3.43 -13.75 2.49
C ASN A 7 4.53 -14.73 2.95
N GLU A 8 5.22 -15.38 2.02
CA GLU A 8 6.38 -16.23 2.31
C GLU A 8 7.52 -15.40 2.91
N ILE A 9 7.86 -14.26 2.30
CA ILE A 9 8.88 -13.36 2.84
C ILE A 9 8.45 -12.72 4.17
N ARG A 10 7.20 -12.30 4.32
CA ARG A 10 6.68 -11.78 5.60
C ARG A 10 6.82 -12.77 6.77
N ARG A 11 6.75 -14.09 6.48
CA ARG A 11 6.94 -15.14 7.50
C ARG A 11 8.38 -15.29 7.95
N ARG A 12 9.35 -14.78 7.17
CA ARG A 12 10.76 -14.77 7.54
C ARG A 12 11.03 -13.89 8.77
N PHE A 13 10.25 -12.82 8.97
CA PHE A 13 10.40 -11.90 10.10
C PHE A 13 9.82 -12.48 11.40
N LYS A 14 10.16 -13.74 11.70
CA LYS A 14 9.96 -14.42 12.98
C LYS A 14 11.32 -14.88 13.49
N LEU A 15 11.48 -14.97 14.82
CA LEU A 15 12.73 -15.34 15.47
C LEU A 15 13.31 -16.66 14.99
N ASP A 16 12.43 -17.64 14.80
CA ASP A 16 12.78 -19.01 14.41
C ASP A 16 12.93 -19.22 12.88
N LYS A 17 12.73 -18.16 12.06
CA LYS A 17 12.64 -18.32 10.61
C LYS A 17 13.58 -17.44 9.80
N ASN A 18 14.24 -16.47 10.43
CA ASN A 18 15.18 -15.58 9.75
C ASN A 18 16.64 -15.99 10.01
N SER A 19 17.55 -15.50 9.18
CA SER A 19 19.00 -15.58 9.37
C SER A 19 19.65 -14.21 9.55
N ILE A 20 18.85 -13.20 9.96
CA ILE A 20 19.32 -11.84 10.21
C ILE A 20 20.27 -11.86 11.39
N SER A 21 21.55 -11.62 11.15
CA SER A 21 22.58 -11.61 12.20
C SER A 21 22.75 -10.25 12.85
N LYS A 22 22.48 -9.17 12.11
CA LYS A 22 22.68 -7.79 12.55
C LYS A 22 21.59 -6.86 12.02
N ILE A 23 21.31 -5.84 12.81
CA ILE A 23 20.53 -4.67 12.40
C ILE A 23 21.50 -3.51 12.22
N PHE A 24 21.46 -2.88 11.08
CA PHE A 24 22.21 -1.66 10.76
C PHE A 24 21.25 -0.49 10.61
N GLY A 25 21.78 0.72 10.64
CA GLY A 25 21.02 1.93 10.39
C GLY A 25 21.55 3.15 11.08
N CYS A 26 20.71 4.18 11.20
CA CYS A 26 21.04 5.40 11.91
C CYS A 26 19.79 6.10 12.45
N TYR A 27 19.96 6.81 13.55
CA TYR A 27 18.98 7.75 14.08
C TYR A 27 19.31 9.16 13.59
N VAL A 28 18.32 9.83 12.99
CA VAL A 28 18.47 11.10 12.30
C VAL A 28 17.51 12.13 12.90
N ASN A 29 17.99 13.36 13.13
CA ASN A 29 17.14 14.45 13.59
C ASN A 29 16.42 15.15 12.43
N SER A 30 15.51 16.05 12.77
CA SER A 30 14.74 16.86 11.79
C SER A 30 15.61 17.77 10.91
N ASN A 31 16.85 18.09 11.34
CA ASN A 31 17.82 18.85 10.54
C ASN A 31 18.65 17.98 9.60
N LYS A 32 18.28 16.71 9.42
CA LYS A 32 19.02 15.72 8.60
C LYS A 32 20.40 15.36 9.13
N GLU A 33 20.66 15.59 10.41
CA GLU A 33 21.93 15.21 11.06
C GLU A 33 21.81 13.81 11.67
N ILE A 34 22.80 12.98 11.41
CA ILE A 34 22.90 11.64 12.02
C ILE A 34 23.31 11.79 13.47
N ILE A 35 22.43 11.47 14.40
CA ILE A 35 22.69 11.50 15.86
C ILE A 35 23.52 10.29 16.27
N SER A 36 23.17 9.10 15.76
CA SER A 36 23.88 7.87 16.06
C SER A 36 23.76 6.85 14.95
N TRP A 37 24.81 6.05 14.77
CA TRP A 37 24.79 4.87 13.93
C TRP A 37 24.37 3.63 14.74
N ILE A 38 23.71 2.70 14.07
CA ILE A 38 23.28 1.43 14.63
C ILE A 38 24.05 0.31 13.93
N ASP A 39 24.73 -0.51 14.70
CA ASP A 39 25.35 -1.78 14.30
C ASP A 39 25.14 -2.77 15.44
N ALA A 40 23.95 -3.34 15.49
CA ALA A 40 23.47 -4.13 16.61
C ALA A 40 23.39 -5.62 16.23
N SER A 41 24.01 -6.49 17.03
CA SER A 41 23.98 -7.93 16.79
C SER A 41 22.71 -8.54 17.36
N MET A 42 21.94 -9.23 16.54
CA MET A 42 20.70 -9.91 16.96
C MET A 42 20.96 -10.93 18.07
N GLY A 43 22.09 -11.66 18.00
CA GLY A 43 22.45 -12.66 19.01
C GLY A 43 22.80 -12.10 20.40
N LEU A 44 22.98 -10.78 20.53
CA LEU A 44 23.25 -10.10 21.81
C LEU A 44 22.02 -9.40 22.40
N MET A 45 20.92 -9.32 21.65
CA MET A 45 19.68 -8.69 22.09
C MET A 45 18.80 -9.67 22.89
N GLN A 46 17.99 -9.13 23.80
CA GLN A 46 16.89 -9.88 24.39
C GLN A 46 15.85 -10.23 23.34
N GLN A 47 15.07 -11.28 23.59
CA GLN A 47 14.07 -11.76 22.63
C GLN A 47 13.05 -10.68 22.26
N GLU A 48 12.57 -9.94 23.24
CA GLU A 48 11.60 -8.86 23.05
C GLU A 48 12.17 -7.74 22.17
N GLU A 49 13.44 -7.41 22.33
CA GLU A 49 14.13 -6.42 21.50
C GLU A 49 14.25 -6.89 20.05
N GLN A 50 14.63 -8.16 19.85
CA GLN A 50 14.68 -8.76 18.50
C GLN A 50 13.31 -8.70 17.83
N GLU A 51 12.23 -9.06 18.54
CA GLU A 51 10.86 -9.01 18.03
C GLU A 51 10.42 -7.59 17.64
N MET A 52 10.84 -6.57 18.40
CA MET A 52 10.57 -5.17 18.05
C MET A 52 11.20 -4.76 16.73
N TYR A 53 12.50 -5.05 16.53
CA TYR A 53 13.19 -4.75 15.27
C TYR A 53 12.58 -5.52 14.08
N LEU A 54 12.38 -6.83 14.24
CA LEU A 54 11.72 -7.66 13.21
C LEU A 54 10.31 -7.18 12.90
N GLY A 55 9.58 -6.73 13.92
CA GLY A 55 8.24 -6.16 13.77
C GLY A 55 8.23 -4.87 12.94
N LEU A 56 9.19 -3.95 13.13
CA LEU A 56 9.32 -2.74 12.33
C LEU A 56 9.69 -3.07 10.88
N LEU A 57 10.68 -3.93 10.66
CA LEU A 57 11.09 -4.36 9.32
C LEU A 57 9.95 -5.07 8.57
N LYS A 58 9.20 -5.94 9.26
CA LYS A 58 8.03 -6.60 8.67
C LYS A 58 6.93 -5.62 8.27
N LYS A 59 6.77 -4.52 9.02
CA LYS A 59 5.79 -3.47 8.69
C LYS A 59 6.15 -2.72 7.41
N ALA A 60 7.44 -2.64 7.03
CA ALA A 60 7.86 -2.12 5.73
C ALA A 60 7.47 -3.01 4.54
N LEU A 61 6.86 -4.17 4.79
CA LEU A 61 6.27 -5.05 3.79
C LEU A 61 4.75 -5.19 4.00
N SER A 62 4.10 -4.29 4.74
CA SER A 62 2.66 -4.35 5.05
C SER A 62 1.80 -3.72 3.95
N GLY A 63 0.49 -3.90 4.05
CA GLY A 63 -0.46 -3.36 3.07
C GLY A 63 -0.68 -4.28 1.87
N ALA A 64 -1.27 -3.76 0.82
CA ALA A 64 -1.66 -4.47 -0.38
C ALA A 64 -0.69 -4.20 -1.55
N LEU A 65 -0.44 -5.23 -2.35
CA LEU A 65 0.30 -5.10 -3.62
C LEU A 65 -0.45 -4.18 -4.57
N GLY A 66 0.30 -3.34 -5.30
CA GLY A 66 -0.23 -2.34 -6.20
C GLY A 66 -0.87 -1.13 -5.50
N LYS A 67 -0.86 -1.08 -4.15
CA LYS A 67 -1.39 0.05 -3.36
C LYS A 67 -0.35 0.64 -2.43
N ASN A 68 -0.06 -0.04 -1.31
CA ASN A 68 1.02 0.35 -0.38
C ASN A 68 2.37 -0.21 -0.81
N LEU A 69 2.36 -1.33 -1.49
CA LEU A 69 3.51 -2.04 -2.00
C LEU A 69 3.49 -1.97 -3.52
N VAL A 70 4.45 -1.26 -4.09
CA VAL A 70 4.57 -1.07 -5.53
C VAL A 70 5.90 -1.59 -6.03
N ASP A 71 5.90 -2.20 -7.20
CA ASP A 71 7.13 -2.64 -7.83
C ASP A 71 7.83 -1.44 -8.49
N ILE A 72 9.11 -1.27 -8.21
CA ILE A 72 9.99 -0.31 -8.87
C ILE A 72 10.91 -1.11 -9.78
N THR A 73 10.80 -0.89 -11.09
CA THR A 73 11.48 -1.67 -12.11
C THR A 73 12.66 -0.91 -12.71
N PHE A 74 13.84 -1.51 -12.66
CA PHE A 74 15.05 -1.00 -13.31
C PHE A 74 15.09 -1.42 -14.77
N SER A 75 15.45 -0.51 -15.65
CA SER A 75 15.73 -0.85 -17.05
C SER A 75 16.97 -1.73 -17.17
N THR A 76 17.07 -2.49 -18.25
CA THR A 76 18.25 -3.32 -18.53
C THR A 76 19.55 -2.49 -18.55
N ALA A 77 19.49 -1.24 -19.05
CA ALA A 77 20.63 -0.34 -19.05
C ALA A 77 21.07 0.03 -17.61
N GLN A 78 20.12 0.28 -16.71
CA GLN A 78 20.42 0.60 -15.31
C GLN A 78 21.02 -0.61 -14.57
N VAL A 79 20.49 -1.80 -14.80
CA VAL A 79 21.02 -3.03 -14.22
C VAL A 79 22.45 -3.30 -14.70
N ALA A 80 22.74 -2.99 -15.97
CA ALA A 80 24.07 -3.19 -16.56
C ALA A 80 25.08 -2.15 -16.05
N ASP A 81 24.72 -0.86 -15.97
CA ASP A 81 25.66 0.22 -15.67
C ASP A 81 24.97 1.45 -15.04
N SER A 82 24.53 1.33 -13.78
CA SER A 82 24.15 2.51 -12.99
C SER A 82 24.76 2.45 -11.60
N ASP A 83 25.12 3.61 -11.05
CA ASP A 83 25.71 3.70 -9.72
C ASP A 83 24.69 3.33 -8.63
N GLU A 84 23.43 3.64 -8.85
CA GLU A 84 22.32 3.34 -7.93
C GLU A 84 22.12 1.83 -7.81
N HIS A 85 21.99 1.15 -8.95
CA HIS A 85 21.81 -0.30 -8.96
C HIS A 85 23.07 -1.03 -8.44
N ARG A 86 24.26 -0.55 -8.79
CA ARG A 86 25.54 -1.08 -8.29
C ARG A 86 25.63 -0.95 -6.76
N LEU A 87 25.19 0.18 -6.18
CA LEU A 87 25.14 0.37 -4.73
C LEU A 87 24.24 -0.67 -4.06
N LEU A 88 23.01 -0.87 -4.57
CA LEU A 88 22.07 -1.88 -4.06
C LEU A 88 22.65 -3.30 -4.15
N GLN A 89 23.27 -3.65 -5.28
CA GLN A 89 23.93 -4.94 -5.45
C GLN A 89 25.09 -5.15 -4.49
N THR A 90 25.91 -4.12 -4.26
CA THR A 90 27.01 -4.18 -3.29
C THR A 90 26.48 -4.40 -1.88
N MET A 91 25.46 -3.66 -1.46
CA MET A 91 24.82 -3.83 -0.15
C MET A 91 24.25 -5.24 0.02
N ARG A 92 23.59 -5.79 -1.02
CA ARG A 92 23.07 -7.17 -1.04
C ARG A 92 24.17 -8.20 -0.93
N GLN A 93 25.21 -8.11 -1.78
CA GLN A 93 26.29 -9.09 -1.87
C GLN A 93 27.15 -9.12 -0.61
N THR A 94 27.38 -7.97 0.00
CA THR A 94 28.11 -7.86 1.27
C THR A 94 27.23 -8.12 2.49
N GLU A 95 25.95 -8.44 2.30
CA GLU A 95 24.97 -8.59 3.41
C GLU A 95 25.00 -7.37 4.35
N LEU A 96 25.07 -6.17 3.76
CA LEU A 96 25.20 -4.90 4.49
C LEU A 96 26.48 -4.76 5.34
N LYS A 97 27.48 -5.63 5.17
CA LYS A 97 28.70 -5.59 6.00
C LYS A 97 29.69 -4.52 5.57
N ASP A 98 29.58 -3.98 4.34
CA ASP A 98 30.43 -2.87 3.88
C ASP A 98 29.96 -1.52 4.46
N PRO A 99 30.76 -0.88 5.36
CA PRO A 99 30.36 0.38 5.99
C PRO A 99 30.22 1.54 5.00
N ALA A 100 31.09 1.57 3.98
CA ALA A 100 31.09 2.68 3.00
C ALA A 100 29.82 2.70 2.16
N SER A 101 29.37 1.53 1.70
CA SER A 101 28.10 1.41 0.95
C SER A 101 26.89 1.77 1.81
N ARG A 102 26.85 1.34 3.07
CA ARG A 102 25.78 1.71 4.02
C ARG A 102 25.73 3.21 4.26
N GLU A 103 26.89 3.83 4.53
CA GLU A 103 26.96 5.27 4.77
C GLU A 103 26.54 6.07 3.53
N ASN A 104 27.02 5.71 2.36
CA ASN A 104 26.62 6.34 1.08
C ASN A 104 25.10 6.22 0.87
N PHE A 105 24.55 5.03 1.07
CA PHE A 105 23.11 4.79 0.95
C PHE A 105 22.31 5.64 1.94
N CYS A 106 22.65 5.61 3.24
CA CYS A 106 21.96 6.38 4.26
C CYS A 106 22.03 7.88 3.98
N ARG A 107 23.18 8.41 3.55
CA ARG A 107 23.31 9.84 3.21
C ARG A 107 22.41 10.23 2.05
N ARG A 108 22.39 9.47 0.95
CA ARG A 108 21.50 9.71 -0.20
C ARG A 108 20.02 9.68 0.23
N LEU A 109 19.64 8.72 1.08
CA LEU A 109 18.27 8.62 1.61
C LEU A 109 17.92 9.83 2.48
N ILE A 110 18.82 10.24 3.40
CA ILE A 110 18.61 11.39 4.29
C ILE A 110 18.49 12.69 3.49
N ASP A 111 19.36 12.88 2.49
CA ASP A 111 19.35 14.10 1.66
C ASP A 111 18.04 14.24 0.88
N ALA A 112 17.52 13.13 0.35
CA ALA A 112 16.28 13.12 -0.41
C ALA A 112 15.02 13.25 0.47
N LEU A 113 15.02 12.57 1.63
CA LEU A 113 13.84 12.42 2.45
C LEU A 113 13.41 13.73 3.10
N ASN A 114 12.10 14.03 3.07
CA ASN A 114 11.51 15.15 3.78
C ASN A 114 10.52 14.64 4.83
N MET A 115 10.94 14.63 6.10
CA MET A 115 10.10 14.23 7.24
C MET A 115 9.60 15.43 8.07
N GLY A 116 9.71 16.65 7.53
CA GLY A 116 9.37 17.87 8.25
C GLY A 116 10.17 18.02 9.54
N GLU A 117 9.51 18.31 10.65
CA GLU A 117 10.13 18.47 11.97
C GLU A 117 10.31 17.14 12.73
N THR A 118 10.07 16.01 12.09
CA THR A 118 10.07 14.69 12.74
C THR A 118 11.44 14.03 12.64
N ASN A 119 12.00 13.62 13.78
CA ASN A 119 13.15 12.74 13.82
C ASN A 119 12.77 11.34 13.29
N TYR A 120 13.71 10.62 12.75
CA TYR A 120 13.42 9.29 12.21
C TYR A 120 14.58 8.31 12.36
N LEU A 121 14.22 7.04 12.31
CA LEU A 121 15.12 5.91 12.42
C LEU A 121 15.17 5.19 11.08
N ILE A 122 16.34 5.05 10.48
CA ILE A 122 16.58 4.20 9.32
C ILE A 122 17.06 2.86 9.83
N LEU A 123 16.39 1.78 9.45
CA LEU A 123 16.74 0.40 9.75
C LEU A 123 17.05 -0.36 8.47
N LEU A 124 18.13 -1.14 8.51
CA LEU A 124 18.59 -2.02 7.43
C LEU A 124 18.86 -3.41 8.01
N ALA A 125 18.34 -4.44 7.37
CA ALA A 125 18.63 -5.82 7.72
C ALA A 125 18.77 -6.69 6.46
N ALA A 126 19.80 -7.54 6.43
CA ALA A 126 19.98 -8.53 5.37
C ALA A 126 19.57 -9.91 5.87
N ASP A 127 18.89 -10.67 5.04
CA ASP A 127 18.51 -12.07 5.29
C ASP A 127 18.90 -12.95 4.11
N THR A 128 19.19 -14.20 4.39
CA THR A 128 19.46 -15.23 3.41
C THR A 128 18.41 -16.33 3.58
N TYR A 129 17.69 -16.63 2.51
CA TYR A 129 16.62 -17.60 2.51
C TYR A 129 16.92 -18.72 1.53
N ASP A 130 17.12 -19.92 2.07
CA ASP A 130 17.18 -21.15 1.28
C ASP A 130 15.76 -21.50 0.88
N VAL A 131 15.44 -21.30 -0.40
CA VAL A 131 14.08 -21.45 -0.92
C VAL A 131 13.76 -22.94 -1.08
N PRO A 132 12.81 -23.50 -0.31
CA PRO A 132 12.49 -24.91 -0.38
C PRO A 132 11.99 -25.30 -1.78
N HIS A 133 12.44 -26.43 -2.28
CA HIS A 133 11.90 -26.95 -3.53
C HIS A 133 10.45 -27.42 -3.32
N LYS A 134 9.55 -27.07 -4.24
CA LYS A 134 8.20 -27.63 -4.29
C LYS A 134 8.19 -28.79 -5.28
N SER A 135 7.85 -30.00 -4.82
CA SER A 135 7.59 -31.12 -5.71
C SER A 135 6.33 -30.87 -6.55
N ARG A 136 6.11 -31.65 -7.61
CA ARG A 136 4.89 -31.58 -8.43
C ARG A 136 3.60 -31.81 -7.63
N ASP A 137 3.68 -32.46 -6.47
CA ASP A 137 2.56 -32.80 -5.59
C ASP A 137 2.40 -31.78 -4.44
N ASP A 138 2.96 -30.58 -4.56
CA ASP A 138 2.95 -29.49 -3.55
C ASP A 138 3.58 -29.87 -2.18
N GLU A 139 4.26 -30.99 -2.07
CA GLU A 139 5.01 -31.37 -0.87
C GLU A 139 6.34 -30.61 -0.79
N PHE A 140 6.60 -30.03 0.37
CA PHE A 140 7.85 -29.34 0.66
C PHE A 140 9.00 -30.32 0.86
N GLN A 141 9.99 -30.28 -0.02
CA GLN A 141 11.26 -30.99 0.15
C GLN A 141 12.30 -29.99 0.68
N ALA A 142 12.53 -30.00 1.98
CA ALA A 142 13.42 -29.05 2.65
C ALA A 142 14.90 -29.18 2.21
N ASP A 143 15.31 -30.37 1.79
CA ASP A 143 16.70 -30.72 1.45
C ASP A 143 17.05 -30.56 -0.05
N ALA A 144 16.12 -30.13 -0.90
CA ALA A 144 16.30 -30.08 -2.35
C ALA A 144 16.33 -28.67 -2.94
N GLY A 145 16.50 -27.62 -2.13
CA GLY A 145 16.51 -26.24 -2.59
C GLY A 145 17.85 -25.83 -3.19
N ASP A 146 17.95 -25.72 -4.51
CA ASP A 146 19.13 -25.19 -5.21
C ASP A 146 19.16 -23.65 -5.28
N THR A 147 18.11 -22.97 -4.79
CA THR A 147 17.95 -21.52 -4.92
C THR A 147 18.11 -20.82 -3.59
N VAL A 148 19.15 -19.98 -3.48
CA VAL A 148 19.39 -19.13 -2.33
C VAL A 148 18.95 -17.70 -2.65
N TYR A 149 17.96 -17.21 -1.93
CA TYR A 149 17.49 -15.83 -2.06
C TYR A 149 18.15 -14.95 -0.99
N ARG A 150 19.07 -14.07 -1.42
CA ARG A 150 19.72 -13.06 -0.60
C ARG A 150 19.08 -11.72 -0.86
N TYR A 151 18.63 -11.06 0.18
CA TYR A 151 17.94 -9.77 0.11
C TYR A 151 18.25 -8.90 1.33
N PHE A 152 17.90 -7.65 1.23
CA PHE A 152 17.86 -6.77 2.40
C PHE A 152 16.56 -5.95 2.40
N VAL A 153 16.18 -5.49 3.59
CA VAL A 153 15.03 -4.63 3.81
C VAL A 153 15.50 -3.34 4.43
N CYS A 154 14.95 -2.24 3.93
CA CYS A 154 15.07 -0.90 4.51
C CYS A 154 13.71 -0.49 5.10
N ALA A 155 13.72 0.13 6.28
CA ALA A 155 12.55 0.73 6.91
C ALA A 155 12.91 2.10 7.47
N VAL A 156 12.11 3.12 7.14
CA VAL A 156 12.23 4.47 7.68
C VAL A 156 11.09 4.71 8.63
N CYS A 157 11.40 4.79 9.91
CA CYS A 157 10.45 4.86 11.00
C CYS A 157 10.46 6.26 11.63
N PRO A 158 9.37 7.02 11.60
CA PRO A 158 9.26 8.26 12.37
C PRO A 158 9.49 7.99 13.86
N VAL A 159 10.11 8.95 14.55
CA VAL A 159 10.35 8.86 15.99
C VAL A 159 9.50 9.90 16.69
N LYS A 160 8.57 9.42 17.53
CA LYS A 160 7.75 10.29 18.36
C LYS A 160 8.63 10.93 19.42
N ALA A 161 8.55 12.26 19.52
CA ALA A 161 9.23 13.02 20.57
C ALA A 161 8.73 12.62 21.97
N PRO A 162 9.56 12.73 23.00
CA PRO A 162 9.15 12.42 24.35
C PRO A 162 8.06 13.36 24.82
N THR A 163 7.04 12.78 25.47
CA THR A 163 5.96 13.51 26.11
C THR A 163 6.04 13.34 27.63
N LEU A 164 5.67 14.37 28.36
CA LEU A 164 5.49 14.25 29.80
C LEU A 164 4.11 13.64 30.07
N GLU A 165 4.10 12.54 30.77
CA GLU A 165 2.87 11.82 31.17
C GLU A 165 2.95 11.46 32.65
N LEU A 166 1.79 11.30 33.31
CA LEU A 166 1.76 10.76 34.67
C LEU A 166 2.08 9.25 34.60
N ARG A 167 3.18 8.87 35.19
CA ARG A 167 3.66 7.48 35.24
C ARG A 167 3.61 6.98 36.69
N TYR A 168 3.15 5.76 36.85
CA TYR A 168 3.19 5.09 38.15
C TYR A 168 4.61 4.58 38.43
N ASP A 169 5.15 5.02 39.57
CA ASP A 169 6.41 4.52 40.09
C ASP A 169 6.12 3.44 41.14
N HIS A 170 6.56 2.22 40.88
CA HIS A 170 6.32 1.07 41.76
C HIS A 170 7.09 1.17 43.07
N ASP A 171 8.25 1.83 43.06
CA ASP A 171 9.10 1.96 44.25
C ASP A 171 8.54 3.02 45.23
N LEU A 172 8.00 4.11 44.67
CA LEU A 172 7.38 5.17 45.45
C LEU A 172 5.89 4.97 45.69
N ASN A 173 5.25 4.04 44.96
CA ASN A 173 3.82 3.77 44.99
C ASN A 173 2.97 5.02 44.70
N GLU A 174 3.47 5.89 43.81
CA GLU A 174 2.86 7.18 43.47
C GLU A 174 2.90 7.44 41.97
N PHE A 175 2.00 8.31 41.48
CA PHE A 175 2.06 8.87 40.14
C PHE A 175 2.91 10.14 40.14
N HIS A 176 3.92 10.18 39.26
CA HIS A 176 4.73 11.38 39.06
C HIS A 176 4.88 11.70 37.56
N PRO A 177 5.19 12.97 37.20
CA PRO A 177 5.53 13.32 35.83
C PRO A 177 6.79 12.58 35.38
N GLY A 178 6.68 11.83 34.29
CA GLY A 178 7.81 11.11 33.69
C GLY A 178 7.81 11.26 32.18
N SER A 179 8.99 11.24 31.55
CA SER A 179 9.11 11.27 30.09
C SER A 179 8.92 9.87 29.52
N THR A 180 8.19 9.77 28.38
CA THR A 180 8.04 8.50 27.66
C THR A 180 9.30 8.07 26.91
N GLY A 181 10.28 8.97 26.75
CA GLY A 181 11.42 8.76 25.85
C GLY A 181 11.07 8.91 24.36
N HIS A 182 12.04 8.66 23.51
CA HIS A 182 11.85 8.63 22.05
C HIS A 182 11.33 7.26 21.63
N ILE A 183 10.24 7.22 20.87
CA ILE A 183 9.57 5.97 20.48
C ILE A 183 9.56 5.86 18.96
N ALA A 184 10.16 4.80 18.42
CA ALA A 184 10.08 4.48 17.01
C ALA A 184 8.67 4.01 16.64
N LEU A 185 8.07 4.64 15.65
CA LEU A 185 6.73 4.32 15.13
C LEU A 185 6.83 3.33 13.96
N ALA A 186 5.67 2.91 13.45
CA ALA A 186 5.61 2.12 12.22
C ALA A 186 6.26 2.87 11.05
N PRO A 187 6.93 2.16 10.11
CA PRO A 187 7.59 2.80 8.98
C PRO A 187 6.64 3.68 8.17
N GLU A 188 7.13 4.83 7.75
CA GLU A 188 6.47 5.71 6.77
C GLU A 188 6.71 5.21 5.35
N LEU A 189 7.95 4.82 5.08
CA LEU A 189 8.37 4.18 3.83
C LEU A 189 9.41 3.08 4.11
N GLY A 190 9.66 2.27 3.11
CA GLY A 190 10.67 1.24 3.13
C GLY A 190 10.72 0.47 1.82
N PHE A 191 11.58 -0.51 1.71
CA PHE A 191 11.62 -1.39 0.54
C PHE A 191 12.35 -2.68 0.82
N LEU A 192 12.11 -3.67 -0.04
CA LEU A 192 12.82 -4.94 -0.10
C LEU A 192 13.55 -5.03 -1.45
N TYR A 193 14.84 -5.35 -1.43
CA TYR A 193 15.63 -5.53 -2.64
C TYR A 193 16.53 -6.77 -2.57
N PRO A 194 16.62 -7.54 -3.65
CA PRO A 194 15.78 -7.53 -4.85
C PRO A 194 14.38 -8.08 -4.57
N ALA A 195 13.44 -7.92 -5.50
CA ALA A 195 12.13 -8.53 -5.39
C ALA A 195 12.22 -10.06 -5.41
N PHE A 196 11.31 -10.74 -4.69
CA PHE A 196 11.18 -12.18 -4.68
C PHE A 196 10.11 -12.59 -5.70
N ASP A 197 10.53 -12.89 -6.92
CA ASP A 197 9.64 -13.20 -8.03
C ASP A 197 9.92 -14.60 -8.57
N ARG A 198 8.86 -15.37 -8.83
CA ARG A 198 8.97 -16.79 -9.26
C ARG A 198 9.88 -17.61 -8.36
N ARG A 199 9.82 -17.33 -7.07
CA ARG A 199 10.62 -17.94 -6.01
C ARG A 199 12.14 -17.78 -6.18
N ALA A 200 12.57 -16.71 -6.85
CA ALA A 200 13.97 -16.37 -7.09
C ALA A 200 14.22 -14.88 -6.88
N ALA A 201 15.49 -14.48 -6.84
CA ALA A 201 15.87 -13.07 -6.78
C ALA A 201 15.69 -12.40 -8.14
N ASN A 202 14.78 -11.45 -8.24
CA ASN A 202 14.63 -10.60 -9.42
C ASN A 202 15.35 -9.26 -9.19
N ILE A 203 16.55 -9.12 -9.71
CA ILE A 203 17.40 -7.92 -9.55
C ILE A 203 16.91 -6.72 -10.36
N TYR A 204 15.98 -6.91 -11.27
CA TYR A 204 15.36 -5.85 -12.05
C TYR A 204 14.28 -5.12 -11.27
N ASP A 205 13.76 -5.73 -10.19
CA ASP A 205 12.69 -5.16 -9.40
C ASP A 205 13.04 -5.04 -7.92
N LEU A 206 12.52 -4.03 -7.28
CA LEU A 206 12.42 -3.92 -5.84
C LEU A 206 10.96 -3.69 -5.45
N LEU A 207 10.58 -4.12 -4.25
CA LEU A 207 9.25 -3.87 -3.70
C LEU A 207 9.31 -2.68 -2.76
N PHE A 208 8.73 -1.55 -3.17
CA PHE A 208 8.70 -0.30 -2.41
C PHE A 208 7.42 -0.19 -1.59
N TYR A 209 7.55 0.21 -0.34
CA TYR A 209 6.46 0.42 0.60
C TYR A 209 6.27 1.90 0.90
N ALA A 210 5.05 2.39 0.76
CA ALA A 210 4.59 3.66 1.29
C ALA A 210 3.39 3.44 2.22
N LYS A 211 3.44 4.00 3.42
CA LYS A 211 2.35 3.90 4.39
C LYS A 211 1.10 4.61 3.88
N ASN A 212 1.28 5.80 3.31
CA ASN A 212 0.24 6.52 2.59
C ASN A 212 0.30 6.16 1.10
N PRO A 213 -0.66 5.40 0.55
CA PRO A 213 -0.62 5.01 -0.86
C PRO A 213 -0.88 6.17 -1.85
N ALA A 214 -1.22 7.35 -1.35
CA ALA A 214 -1.34 8.56 -2.15
C ALA A 214 0.00 9.30 -2.32
N GLU A 215 1.02 8.95 -1.53
CA GLU A 215 2.31 9.61 -1.48
C GLU A 215 3.42 8.57 -1.53
N LEU A 216 3.98 8.35 -2.70
CA LEU A 216 5.02 7.34 -2.92
C LEU A 216 6.44 7.83 -2.61
N HIS A 217 6.61 9.02 -2.01
CA HIS A 217 7.93 9.61 -1.74
C HIS A 217 8.81 9.64 -3.00
N GLN A 218 8.30 10.28 -4.04
CA GLN A 218 8.96 10.35 -5.35
C GLN A 218 10.40 10.85 -5.26
N GLU A 219 10.67 11.81 -4.38
CA GLU A 219 12.00 12.34 -4.10
C GLU A 219 13.01 11.26 -3.66
N VAL A 220 12.53 10.25 -2.92
CA VAL A 220 13.35 9.12 -2.47
C VAL A 220 13.58 8.13 -3.63
N ILE A 221 12.54 7.85 -4.41
CA ILE A 221 12.62 6.95 -5.57
C ILE A 221 13.60 7.53 -6.59
N ASP A 222 13.50 8.83 -6.91
CA ASP A 222 14.40 9.53 -7.84
C ASP A 222 15.85 9.51 -7.35
N ALA A 223 16.08 9.81 -6.07
CA ALA A 223 17.44 9.94 -5.53
C ALA A 223 18.16 8.59 -5.37
N LEU A 224 17.42 7.53 -4.98
CA LEU A 224 18.01 6.22 -4.71
C LEU A 224 18.02 5.29 -5.92
N PHE A 225 17.03 5.40 -6.80
CA PHE A 225 16.83 4.42 -7.86
C PHE A 225 16.86 5.02 -9.27
N ARG A 226 16.64 6.34 -9.41
CA ARG A 226 16.54 7.05 -10.70
C ARG A 226 15.57 6.39 -11.67
N VAL A 227 14.44 5.96 -11.14
CA VAL A 227 13.36 5.34 -11.89
C VAL A 227 12.13 6.22 -11.76
N GLU A 228 11.37 6.38 -12.84
CA GLU A 228 10.07 7.00 -12.77
C GLU A 228 9.13 6.13 -11.91
N PRO A 229 8.58 6.68 -10.83
CA PRO A 229 7.71 5.89 -9.95
C PRO A 229 6.42 5.51 -10.68
N PRO A 230 5.84 4.35 -10.37
CA PRO A 230 4.53 4.04 -10.87
C PRO A 230 3.50 5.02 -10.33
N MET A 231 2.41 5.19 -11.07
CA MET A 231 1.29 6.03 -10.66
C MET A 231 0.76 5.60 -9.27
N SER A 232 0.63 6.52 -8.34
CA SER A 232 0.09 6.24 -7.01
C SER A 232 -1.37 5.78 -7.09
N ALA A 233 -1.87 5.08 -6.07
CA ALA A 233 -3.26 4.65 -6.03
C ALA A 233 -4.25 5.82 -6.11
N ALA A 234 -3.91 6.98 -5.56
CA ALA A 234 -4.74 8.17 -5.63
C ALA A 234 -4.74 8.77 -7.04
N GLU A 235 -3.59 8.82 -7.70
CA GLU A 235 -3.47 9.27 -9.09
C GLU A 235 -4.22 8.34 -10.04
N GLN A 236 -4.08 7.01 -9.88
CA GLN A 236 -4.84 6.04 -10.67
C GLN A 236 -6.34 6.28 -10.55
N LYS A 237 -6.83 6.52 -9.33
CA LYS A 237 -8.23 6.84 -9.10
C LYS A 237 -8.64 8.15 -9.76
N ASN A 238 -7.88 9.22 -9.60
CA ASN A 238 -8.18 10.52 -10.18
C ASN A 238 -8.22 10.45 -11.72
N VAL A 239 -7.27 9.77 -12.32
CA VAL A 239 -7.22 9.57 -13.78
C VAL A 239 -8.45 8.79 -14.26
N PHE A 240 -8.80 7.71 -13.55
CA PHE A 240 -10.00 6.91 -13.86
C PHE A 240 -11.27 7.74 -13.75
N ASP A 241 -11.46 8.43 -12.62
CA ASP A 241 -12.65 9.26 -12.36
C ASP A 241 -12.79 10.38 -13.42
N THR A 242 -11.67 11.01 -13.79
CA THR A 242 -11.62 12.06 -14.82
C THR A 242 -11.96 11.49 -16.18
N ALA A 243 -11.30 10.39 -16.59
CA ALA A 243 -11.55 9.75 -17.89
C ALA A 243 -13.02 9.30 -18.04
N LEU A 244 -13.60 8.79 -16.94
CA LEU A 244 -15.00 8.37 -16.90
C LEU A 244 -15.93 9.58 -17.05
N THR A 245 -15.70 10.63 -16.25
CA THR A 245 -16.55 11.83 -16.25
C THR A 245 -16.51 12.56 -17.60
N GLU A 246 -15.32 12.75 -18.17
CA GLU A 246 -15.15 13.42 -19.46
C GLU A 246 -15.75 12.63 -20.62
N ALA A 247 -15.64 11.30 -20.61
CA ALA A 247 -16.18 10.48 -21.67
C ALA A 247 -17.71 10.35 -21.61
N LEU A 248 -18.27 10.25 -20.41
CA LEU A 248 -19.70 10.03 -20.22
C LEU A 248 -20.51 11.34 -20.24
N ASP A 249 -19.95 12.44 -19.76
CA ASP A 249 -20.60 13.75 -19.67
C ASP A 249 -22.04 13.63 -19.09
N GLU A 250 -23.07 14.02 -19.82
CA GLU A 250 -24.46 13.93 -19.38
C GLU A 250 -24.95 12.48 -19.14
N ALA A 251 -24.32 11.46 -19.72
CA ALA A 251 -24.62 10.05 -19.48
C ALA A 251 -23.99 9.50 -18.18
N CYS A 252 -23.18 10.28 -17.48
CA CYS A 252 -22.62 9.92 -16.18
C CYS A 252 -23.73 9.99 -15.10
N SER A 253 -24.64 9.02 -15.15
CA SER A 253 -25.76 8.93 -14.22
C SER A 253 -25.39 8.11 -12.98
N TYR A 254 -26.20 8.24 -11.92
CA TYR A 254 -26.08 7.43 -10.71
C TYR A 254 -26.06 5.93 -11.05
N ASP A 255 -27.01 5.48 -11.87
CA ASP A 255 -27.19 4.06 -12.21
C ASP A 255 -25.97 3.50 -12.96
N VAL A 256 -25.38 4.28 -13.87
CA VAL A 256 -24.15 3.88 -14.59
C VAL A 256 -22.97 3.75 -13.62
N VAL A 257 -22.75 4.74 -12.76
CA VAL A 257 -21.65 4.72 -11.79
C VAL A 257 -21.82 3.58 -10.79
N GLN A 258 -23.03 3.34 -10.31
CA GLN A 258 -23.36 2.23 -9.44
C GLN A 258 -23.08 0.88 -10.12
N SER A 259 -23.58 0.69 -11.35
CA SER A 259 -23.40 -0.56 -12.11
C SER A 259 -21.91 -0.84 -12.37
N VAL A 260 -21.13 0.18 -12.75
CA VAL A 260 -19.67 0.07 -12.93
C VAL A 260 -19.00 -0.35 -11.62
N HIS A 261 -19.35 0.30 -10.52
CA HIS A 261 -18.78 -0.02 -9.21
C HIS A 261 -19.11 -1.45 -8.79
N GLU A 262 -20.35 -1.90 -8.97
CA GLU A 262 -20.79 -3.26 -8.64
C GLU A 262 -20.07 -4.32 -9.46
N GLN A 263 -19.94 -4.12 -10.78
CA GLN A 263 -19.27 -5.08 -11.66
C GLN A 263 -17.76 -5.19 -11.36
N ILE A 264 -17.09 -4.06 -11.09
CA ILE A 264 -15.67 -4.08 -10.70
C ILE A 264 -15.51 -4.74 -9.33
N ARG A 265 -16.41 -4.46 -8.37
CA ARG A 265 -16.39 -5.08 -7.04
C ARG A 265 -16.60 -6.60 -7.14
N ALA A 266 -17.54 -7.06 -7.96
CA ALA A 266 -17.74 -8.49 -8.17
C ALA A 266 -16.46 -9.18 -8.66
N LYS A 267 -15.74 -8.59 -9.62
CA LYS A 267 -14.44 -9.13 -10.08
C LYS A 267 -13.40 -9.18 -8.96
N ILE A 268 -13.37 -8.19 -8.06
CA ILE A 268 -12.47 -8.19 -6.89
C ILE A 268 -12.84 -9.33 -5.93
N GLU A 269 -14.12 -9.58 -5.71
CA GLU A 269 -14.60 -10.64 -4.82
C GLU A 269 -14.33 -12.03 -5.42
N ASP A 270 -14.65 -12.25 -6.69
CA ASP A 270 -14.36 -13.49 -7.42
C ASP A 270 -12.86 -13.83 -7.38
N HIS A 271 -12.00 -12.80 -7.58
CA HIS A 271 -10.56 -12.98 -7.49
C HIS A 271 -10.09 -13.35 -6.07
N LYS A 272 -10.69 -12.80 -5.02
CA LYS A 272 -10.40 -13.20 -3.64
C LYS A 272 -10.82 -14.63 -3.36
N GLU A 273 -11.98 -15.04 -3.87
CA GLU A 273 -12.49 -16.39 -3.68
C GLU A 273 -11.70 -17.44 -4.47
N SER A 274 -11.19 -17.08 -5.65
CA SER A 274 -10.32 -17.97 -6.43
C SER A 274 -8.98 -18.26 -5.78
N HIS A 275 -8.56 -17.43 -4.81
CA HIS A 275 -7.25 -17.50 -4.16
C HIS A 275 -6.09 -17.44 -5.16
N ASP A 276 -6.30 -16.79 -6.32
CA ASP A 276 -5.24 -16.56 -7.29
C ASP A 276 -4.15 -15.68 -6.64
N PRO A 277 -2.89 -16.10 -6.68
CA PRO A 277 -1.79 -15.32 -6.11
C PRO A 277 -1.40 -14.11 -6.95
N GLU A 278 -1.69 -14.11 -8.25
CA GLU A 278 -1.36 -13.00 -9.13
C GLU A 278 -2.28 -11.81 -8.83
N PRO A 279 -1.79 -10.55 -8.93
CA PRO A 279 -2.64 -9.38 -8.76
C PRO A 279 -3.78 -9.36 -9.78
N LEU A 280 -4.98 -8.96 -9.35
CA LEU A 280 -6.07 -8.72 -10.29
C LEU A 280 -5.79 -7.44 -11.08
N GLU A 281 -5.72 -7.59 -12.39
CA GLU A 281 -5.56 -6.50 -13.34
C GLU A 281 -6.74 -6.46 -14.30
N LEU A 282 -7.23 -5.26 -14.59
CA LEU A 282 -8.23 -5.01 -15.62
C LEU A 282 -7.59 -4.23 -16.75
N THR A 283 -7.85 -4.63 -17.98
CA THR A 283 -7.51 -3.82 -19.14
C THR A 283 -8.51 -2.67 -19.30
N VAL A 284 -8.11 -1.61 -19.98
CA VAL A 284 -9.02 -0.53 -20.37
C VAL A 284 -10.22 -1.09 -21.17
N SER A 285 -9.98 -2.15 -21.96
CA SER A 285 -11.03 -2.84 -22.73
C SER A 285 -12.03 -3.57 -21.82
N ASP A 286 -11.57 -4.19 -20.71
CA ASP A 286 -12.46 -4.83 -19.73
C ASP A 286 -13.41 -3.83 -19.09
N VAL A 287 -12.90 -2.66 -18.73
CA VAL A 287 -13.74 -1.57 -18.20
C VAL A 287 -14.68 -1.03 -19.27
N GLY A 288 -14.23 -0.92 -20.53
CA GLY A 288 -15.08 -0.58 -21.65
C GLY A 288 -16.26 -1.56 -21.83
N CYS A 289 -16.01 -2.87 -21.65
CA CYS A 289 -17.08 -3.87 -21.66
C CYS A 289 -18.06 -3.69 -20.48
N ILE A 290 -17.56 -3.35 -19.31
CA ILE A 290 -18.39 -3.04 -18.12
C ILE A 290 -19.31 -1.84 -18.43
N LEU A 291 -18.77 -0.76 -19.02
CA LEU A 291 -19.54 0.43 -19.40
C LEU A 291 -20.63 0.09 -20.43
N ALA A 292 -20.28 -0.69 -21.45
CA ALA A 292 -21.26 -1.13 -22.46
C ALA A 292 -22.38 -1.97 -21.81
N ASN A 293 -22.05 -2.88 -20.89
CA ASN A 293 -23.03 -3.68 -20.14
C ASN A 293 -23.91 -2.81 -19.21
N SER A 294 -23.40 -1.65 -18.79
CA SER A 294 -24.13 -0.67 -17.98
C SER A 294 -25.02 0.28 -18.85
N GLY A 295 -25.13 0.02 -20.14
CA GLY A 295 -25.99 0.78 -21.04
C GLY A 295 -25.39 2.06 -21.63
N VAL A 296 -24.06 2.20 -21.56
CA VAL A 296 -23.34 3.33 -22.16
C VAL A 296 -23.17 3.11 -23.66
N ASP A 297 -23.43 4.16 -24.45
CA ASP A 297 -23.28 4.13 -25.90
C ASP A 297 -21.83 3.84 -26.33
N THR A 298 -21.69 3.11 -27.45
CA THR A 298 -20.40 2.69 -27.99
C THR A 298 -19.43 3.87 -28.23
N GLU A 299 -19.94 5.01 -28.70
CA GLU A 299 -19.14 6.21 -28.93
C GLU A 299 -18.48 6.71 -27.64
N LYS A 300 -19.23 6.73 -26.54
CA LYS A 300 -18.72 7.13 -25.20
C LYS A 300 -17.77 6.10 -24.60
N VAL A 301 -18.01 4.82 -24.87
CA VAL A 301 -17.08 3.75 -24.46
C VAL A 301 -15.73 3.90 -25.16
N GLU A 302 -15.72 4.20 -26.46
CA GLU A 302 -14.47 4.43 -27.20
C GLU A 302 -13.78 5.74 -26.75
N ALA A 303 -14.53 6.80 -26.43
CA ALA A 303 -13.98 8.02 -25.85
C ALA A 303 -13.33 7.75 -24.49
N PHE A 304 -13.96 6.94 -23.63
CA PHE A 304 -13.36 6.51 -22.35
C PHE A 304 -12.04 5.76 -22.56
N LYS A 305 -12.02 4.79 -23.49
CA LYS A 305 -10.79 4.04 -23.79
C LYS A 305 -9.68 4.96 -24.26
N ALA A 306 -9.97 5.87 -25.19
CA ALA A 306 -8.98 6.83 -25.69
C ALA A 306 -8.45 7.76 -24.58
N ASN A 307 -9.31 8.23 -23.66
CA ASN A 307 -8.90 9.04 -22.52
C ASN A 307 -7.99 8.24 -21.56
N CYS A 308 -8.36 6.99 -21.29
CA CYS A 308 -7.54 6.10 -20.44
C CYS A 308 -6.18 5.81 -21.09
N GLU A 309 -6.13 5.44 -22.38
CA GLU A 309 -4.87 5.16 -23.08
C GLU A 309 -3.92 6.37 -23.12
N LYS A 310 -4.48 7.56 -23.25
CA LYS A 310 -3.71 8.81 -23.20
C LYS A 310 -3.07 9.06 -21.84
N GLN A 311 -3.74 8.69 -20.74
CA GLN A 311 -3.35 8.99 -19.38
C GLN A 311 -2.51 7.87 -18.76
N TYR A 312 -2.92 6.62 -18.95
CA TYR A 312 -2.25 5.44 -18.40
C TYR A 312 -1.20 4.83 -19.34
N GLY A 313 -1.24 5.16 -20.64
CA GLY A 313 -0.45 4.53 -21.69
C GLY A 313 -1.17 3.39 -22.41
N GLU A 314 -0.67 3.02 -23.59
CA GLU A 314 -1.20 1.90 -24.38
C GLU A 314 -1.07 0.59 -23.60
N ASN A 315 -2.12 -0.21 -23.54
CA ASN A 315 -2.18 -1.49 -22.83
C ASN A 315 -1.92 -1.43 -21.33
N ALA A 316 -2.16 -0.29 -20.68
CA ALA A 316 -2.02 -0.19 -19.25
C ALA A 316 -2.97 -1.13 -18.50
N ALA A 317 -2.44 -1.84 -17.51
CA ALA A 317 -3.21 -2.61 -16.57
C ALA A 317 -3.72 -1.71 -15.44
N LEU A 318 -5.04 -1.73 -15.22
CA LEU A 318 -5.68 -0.98 -14.14
C LEU A 318 -5.83 -1.89 -12.93
N ASN A 319 -5.35 -1.44 -11.78
CA ASN A 319 -5.60 -2.16 -10.54
C ASN A 319 -7.01 -1.81 -10.02
N PRO A 320 -7.98 -2.75 -10.03
CA PRO A 320 -9.36 -2.45 -9.66
C PRO A 320 -9.52 -1.97 -8.22
N VAL A 321 -8.62 -2.37 -7.31
CA VAL A 321 -8.63 -1.93 -5.91
C VAL A 321 -8.24 -0.45 -5.77
N ASN A 322 -7.57 0.12 -6.77
CA ASN A 322 -7.18 1.53 -6.78
C ASN A 322 -8.24 2.42 -7.46
N ILE A 323 -8.97 1.91 -8.44
CA ILE A 323 -9.93 2.71 -9.21
C ILE A 323 -11.31 2.80 -8.57
N ILE A 324 -11.68 1.86 -7.67
CA ILE A 324 -12.92 1.95 -6.89
C ILE A 324 -12.66 1.81 -5.39
N GLU A 325 -13.58 2.35 -4.58
CA GLU A 325 -13.60 2.10 -3.13
C GLU A 325 -14.47 0.86 -2.83
N SER A 326 -13.83 -0.31 -2.74
CA SER A 326 -14.54 -1.59 -2.61
C SER A 326 -15.21 -1.84 -1.26
N ARG A 327 -14.91 -1.01 -0.23
CA ARG A 327 -15.42 -1.20 1.14
C ARG A 327 -16.64 -0.37 1.47
N LYS A 328 -16.89 0.69 0.73
CA LYS A 328 -18.00 1.62 0.96
C LYS A 328 -18.43 2.26 -0.35
N PHE A 329 -19.71 2.52 -0.49
CA PHE A 329 -20.26 3.31 -1.55
C PHE A 329 -20.66 4.67 -0.98
N GLN A 330 -20.16 5.77 -1.59
CA GLN A 330 -20.37 7.12 -1.09
C GLN A 330 -21.08 7.98 -2.12
N VAL A 331 -22.14 8.65 -1.66
CA VAL A 331 -22.83 9.69 -2.42
C VAL A 331 -22.67 10.99 -1.66
N THR A 332 -22.17 12.02 -2.33
CA THR A 332 -21.88 13.31 -1.69
C THR A 332 -22.58 14.43 -2.44
N THR A 333 -23.29 15.25 -1.71
CA THR A 333 -23.78 16.56 -2.14
C THR A 333 -23.01 17.65 -1.39
N PRO A 334 -23.12 18.94 -1.74
CA PRO A 334 -22.41 20.00 -1.01
C PRO A 334 -22.65 19.99 0.51
N GLU A 335 -23.82 19.52 0.96
CA GLU A 335 -24.26 19.62 2.35
C GLU A 335 -24.44 18.25 3.03
N VAL A 336 -24.54 17.16 2.25
CA VAL A 336 -24.87 15.82 2.77
C VAL A 336 -23.90 14.79 2.24
N LYS A 337 -23.40 13.94 3.12
CA LYS A 337 -22.58 12.78 2.77
C LYS A 337 -23.28 11.50 3.23
N ILE A 338 -23.60 10.64 2.28
CA ILE A 338 -24.19 9.32 2.49
C ILE A 338 -23.07 8.29 2.31
N SER A 339 -22.92 7.37 3.24
CA SER A 339 -21.98 6.27 3.15
C SER A 339 -22.68 4.99 3.54
N ILE A 340 -22.70 4.04 2.61
CA ILE A 340 -23.36 2.75 2.79
C ILE A 340 -22.43 1.60 2.42
N ALA A 341 -22.75 0.40 2.86
CA ALA A 341 -22.10 -0.81 2.40
C ALA A 341 -22.37 -0.99 0.89
N PRO A 342 -21.36 -1.34 0.07
CA PRO A 342 -21.52 -1.37 -1.39
C PRO A 342 -22.63 -2.31 -1.85
N GLU A 343 -22.86 -3.42 -1.16
CA GLU A 343 -23.94 -4.37 -1.42
C GLU A 343 -25.34 -3.78 -1.26
N ASN A 344 -25.45 -2.65 -0.58
CA ASN A 344 -26.71 -1.95 -0.33
C ASN A 344 -26.87 -0.70 -1.22
N SER A 345 -25.96 -0.48 -2.18
CA SER A 345 -26.00 0.70 -3.06
C SER A 345 -27.33 0.83 -3.82
N TYR A 346 -27.96 -0.29 -4.13
CA TYR A 346 -29.27 -0.35 -4.79
C TYR A 346 -30.43 0.25 -3.97
N LEU A 347 -30.25 0.46 -2.66
CA LEU A 347 -31.26 1.12 -1.81
C LEU A 347 -31.37 2.63 -2.06
N ILE A 348 -30.38 3.24 -2.73
CA ILE A 348 -30.45 4.66 -3.07
C ILE A 348 -31.04 4.79 -4.47
N GLU A 349 -32.18 5.43 -4.56
CA GLU A 349 -32.86 5.75 -5.83
C GLU A 349 -32.72 7.23 -6.16
N THR A 350 -32.65 7.55 -7.45
CA THR A 350 -32.69 8.94 -7.91
C THR A 350 -34.08 9.22 -8.51
N ARG A 351 -34.73 10.29 -8.08
CA ARG A 351 -36.06 10.72 -8.65
C ARG A 351 -36.13 12.21 -8.85
N ILE A 352 -36.92 12.63 -9.82
CA ILE A 352 -37.31 14.02 -10.00
C ILE A 352 -38.76 14.15 -9.52
N ILE A 353 -38.97 14.95 -8.47
CA ILE A 353 -40.29 15.19 -7.89
C ILE A 353 -40.49 16.72 -7.95
N ASP A 354 -41.57 17.17 -8.61
CA ASP A 354 -41.90 18.57 -8.82
C ASP A 354 -40.75 19.42 -9.37
N GLY A 355 -39.98 18.85 -10.32
CA GLY A 355 -38.83 19.50 -10.96
C GLY A 355 -37.55 19.57 -10.10
N ARG A 356 -37.54 18.98 -8.90
CA ARG A 356 -36.36 18.89 -8.03
C ARG A 356 -35.79 17.47 -8.06
N LYS A 357 -34.46 17.41 -8.05
CA LYS A 357 -33.72 16.12 -8.00
C LYS A 357 -33.60 15.65 -6.55
N TYR A 358 -33.97 14.39 -6.29
CA TYR A 358 -33.90 13.76 -4.96
C TYR A 358 -33.08 12.48 -5.01
N LEU A 359 -32.42 12.21 -3.89
CA LEU A 359 -31.90 10.90 -3.53
C LEU A 359 -32.84 10.32 -2.46
N LEU A 360 -33.44 9.18 -2.73
CA LEU A 360 -34.41 8.51 -1.87
C LEU A 360 -33.74 7.28 -1.24
N ILE A 361 -33.99 7.08 0.03
CA ILE A 361 -33.55 5.92 0.79
C ILE A 361 -34.79 5.30 1.43
N PRO A 362 -35.09 4.00 1.22
CA PRO A 362 -36.19 3.31 1.92
C PRO A 362 -36.00 3.39 3.43
N ALA A 363 -37.09 3.60 4.16
CA ALA A 363 -37.10 3.76 5.61
C ALA A 363 -38.12 2.82 6.29
N ASP A 364 -38.47 1.71 5.62
CA ASP A 364 -39.50 0.78 6.07
C ASP A 364 -39.11 0.07 7.37
N ASP A 365 -37.85 -0.22 7.57
CA ASP A 365 -37.30 -0.91 8.76
C ASP A 365 -37.06 0.02 9.97
N GLY A 366 -37.44 1.29 9.87
CA GLY A 366 -37.29 2.29 10.92
C GLY A 366 -36.16 3.27 10.69
N VAL A 367 -36.23 4.41 11.36
CA VAL A 367 -35.24 5.49 11.29
C VAL A 367 -34.85 5.89 12.69
N GLU A 368 -33.58 6.09 12.92
CA GLU A 368 -33.05 6.66 14.14
C GLU A 368 -32.42 8.03 13.87
N VAL A 369 -32.76 9.01 14.71
CA VAL A 369 -32.17 10.34 14.68
C VAL A 369 -31.42 10.57 16.01
N ASN A 370 -30.10 10.71 15.93
CA ASN A 370 -29.23 10.82 17.11
C ASN A 370 -29.44 9.71 18.16
N GLY A 371 -29.67 8.48 17.70
CA GLY A 371 -29.91 7.32 18.55
C GLY A 371 -31.35 7.20 19.09
N ILE A 372 -32.29 8.03 18.62
CA ILE A 372 -33.70 7.99 18.97
C ILE A 372 -34.49 7.48 17.78
N GLY A 373 -35.20 6.36 17.94
CA GLY A 373 -36.12 5.82 16.92
C GLY A 373 -37.25 6.83 16.65
N VAL A 374 -37.46 7.16 15.36
CA VAL A 374 -38.53 8.05 14.92
C VAL A 374 -39.50 7.34 14.00
N ASN A 375 -40.79 7.66 14.11
CA ASN A 375 -41.81 7.15 13.20
C ASN A 375 -41.99 8.15 12.04
N ILE A 376 -41.91 7.65 10.82
CA ILE A 376 -42.32 8.38 9.62
C ILE A 376 -43.82 8.15 9.42
N ALA A 377 -44.62 9.17 9.65
CA ALA A 377 -46.06 9.08 9.40
C ALA A 377 -46.35 8.99 7.88
N ALA A 378 -47.24 8.06 7.48
CA ALA A 378 -47.75 8.06 6.12
C ALA A 378 -48.53 9.36 5.89
N ASP A 379 -48.29 10.02 4.76
CA ASP A 379 -49.13 11.16 4.33
C ASP A 379 -50.57 10.75 4.31
N GLN A 380 -51.41 11.43 5.08
CA GLN A 380 -52.83 11.33 4.95
C GLN A 380 -53.19 11.94 3.59
N PRO A 381 -53.96 11.24 2.71
CA PRO A 381 -54.43 11.85 1.49
C PRO A 381 -55.20 13.12 1.86
N GLN A 382 -54.76 14.25 1.33
CA GLN A 382 -55.53 15.51 1.43
C GLN A 382 -56.84 15.26 0.65
N GLU A 383 -57.97 15.31 1.38
CA GLU A 383 -59.31 15.30 0.82
C GLU A 383 -59.56 16.54 -0.06
#